data_077abf0f7558db69fa38b63fc26ae2fe
#
_entry.id   077abf0f7558db69fa38b63fc26ae2fe
#
_cell.length_a   1.000
_cell.length_b   1.000
_cell.length_c   1.000
_cell.angle_alpha   90.00
_cell.angle_beta   90.00
_cell.angle_gamma   90.00
#
_symmetry.space_group_name_H-M   'P 1'
#
loop_
_entity.id
_entity.type
_entity.pdbx_description
1 polymer ?
#
loop_
_entity_poly.entity_id
_entity_poly.type
_entity_poly.pdbx_seq_one_letter_code
_entity_poly.pdbx_strand_id
1 'polypeptide(L)'
;RVLCQVWKPVMDGRPRFLFLDEPVSSLDIRHQLMIMNIARDFASTGGGVVAILHDLNLTAMFADRIFVMHRGRLAASGPPKDVLRDDVIAKVFECDLKVGVTPGHDMPFVLPQSAGF
;
A
#
# COMPACT_ATOMS: atom_id res chain seq x y z
N ARG A 1 -3.62 5.28 9.58
CA ARG A 1 -2.47 4.58 9.01
C ARG A 1 -2.89 3.32 8.28
N VAL A 2 -2.19 3.03 7.22
CA VAL A 2 -2.39 1.84 6.42
C VAL A 2 -1.18 0.94 6.56
N LEU A 3 -1.40 -0.32 6.90
CA LEU A 3 -0.36 -1.32 7.05
C LEU A 3 -0.38 -2.25 5.84
N CYS A 4 0.72 -2.29 5.12
CA CYS A 4 0.91 -3.15 3.97
C CYS A 4 1.76 -4.36 4.37
N GLN A 5 1.31 -5.55 4.02
CA GLN A 5 2.03 -6.77 4.33
C GLN A 5 2.26 -7.61 3.08
N VAL A 6 3.51 -8.04 2.91
CA VAL A 6 3.91 -9.02 1.90
C VAL A 6 4.67 -10.13 2.62
N TRP A 7 4.27 -11.36 2.40
CA TRP A 7 4.75 -12.47 3.22
C TRP A 7 5.14 -13.68 2.37
N LYS A 8 6.40 -14.16 2.52
CA LYS A 8 6.86 -15.41 1.92
C LYS A 8 7.91 -16.07 2.80
N PRO A 9 7.95 -17.41 2.91
CA PRO A 9 9.00 -18.10 3.64
C PRO A 9 10.35 -17.99 2.92
N VAL A 10 11.42 -18.06 3.68
CA VAL A 10 12.80 -18.02 3.14
C VAL A 10 13.25 -19.43 2.76
N MET A 11 14.17 -19.52 1.80
CA MET A 11 14.67 -20.79 1.27
C MET A 11 15.42 -21.63 2.30
N ASP A 12 16.03 -21.02 3.31
CA ASP A 12 16.70 -21.74 4.40
C ASP A 12 15.76 -22.19 5.52
N GLY A 13 14.46 -22.02 5.33
CA GLY A 13 13.44 -22.38 6.32
C GLY A 13 13.29 -21.37 7.46
N ARG A 14 14.10 -20.32 7.49
CA ARG A 14 13.99 -19.28 8.50
C ARG A 14 13.24 -18.08 7.92
N PRO A 15 12.11 -17.66 8.52
CA PRO A 15 11.43 -16.47 8.05
C PRO A 15 12.30 -15.24 8.27
N ARG A 16 12.38 -14.37 7.27
CA ARG A 16 13.01 -13.06 7.36
C ARG A 16 11.94 -12.00 7.16
N PHE A 17 11.97 -10.99 8.02
CA PHE A 17 11.00 -9.93 7.99
C PHE A 17 11.68 -8.57 7.88
N LEU A 18 11.09 -7.73 7.07
CA LEU A 18 11.47 -6.34 6.94
C LEU A 18 10.29 -5.48 7.40
N PHE A 19 10.52 -4.67 8.40
CA PHE A 19 9.51 -3.75 8.90
C PHE A 19 9.88 -2.32 8.50
N LEU A 20 9.00 -1.65 7.76
CA LEU A 20 9.22 -0.31 7.25
C LEU A 20 8.16 0.64 7.81
N ASP A 21 8.60 1.71 8.46
CA ASP A 21 7.70 2.74 8.98
C ASP A 21 7.82 3.98 8.08
N GLU A 22 6.79 4.18 7.26
CA GLU A 22 6.71 5.31 6.33
C GLU A 22 7.96 5.45 5.45
N PRO A 23 8.37 4.37 4.75
CA PRO A 23 9.65 4.34 4.05
C PRO A 23 9.73 5.31 2.86
N VAL A 24 8.59 5.83 2.43
CA VAL A 24 8.50 6.69 1.23
C VAL A 24 8.11 8.13 1.56
N SER A 25 7.96 8.46 2.85
CA SER A 25 7.71 9.84 3.28
C SER A 25 8.83 10.76 2.82
N SER A 26 8.48 11.91 2.30
CA SER A 26 9.44 12.94 1.83
C SER A 26 10.20 12.57 0.56
N LEU A 27 9.89 11.46 -0.09
CA LEU A 27 10.50 11.07 -1.36
C LEU A 27 9.63 11.51 -2.54
N ASP A 28 10.26 11.80 -3.67
CA ASP A 28 9.53 11.98 -4.91
C ASP A 28 9.00 10.63 -5.44
N ILE A 29 8.11 10.68 -6.44
CA ILE A 29 7.42 9.48 -6.90
C ILE A 29 8.37 8.42 -7.47
N ARG A 30 9.44 8.84 -8.14
CA ARG A 30 10.43 7.90 -8.68
C ARG A 30 11.10 7.10 -7.57
N HIS A 31 11.54 7.79 -6.53
CA HIS A 31 12.19 7.16 -5.39
C HIS A 31 11.22 6.33 -4.56
N GLN A 32 9.97 6.79 -4.44
CA GLN A 32 8.92 6.00 -3.78
C GLN A 32 8.74 4.63 -4.48
N LEU A 33 8.64 4.65 -5.80
CA LEU A 33 8.47 3.42 -6.57
C LEU A 33 9.70 2.53 -6.50
N MET A 34 10.91 3.11 -6.49
CA MET A 34 12.15 2.35 -6.31
C MET A 34 12.16 1.59 -4.97
N ILE A 35 11.85 2.29 -3.89
CA ILE A 35 11.84 1.69 -2.55
C ILE A 35 10.79 0.57 -2.46
N MET A 36 9.61 0.81 -2.99
CA MET A 36 8.55 -0.20 -2.96
C MET A 36 8.90 -1.42 -3.81
N ASN A 37 9.58 -1.24 -4.93
CA ASN A 37 10.04 -2.37 -5.74
C ASN A 37 11.15 -3.16 -5.06
N ILE A 38 12.05 -2.50 -4.33
CA ILE A 38 13.07 -3.19 -3.52
C ILE A 38 12.39 -4.05 -2.45
N ALA A 39 11.37 -3.51 -1.79
CA ALA A 39 10.62 -4.27 -0.79
C ALA A 39 9.91 -5.48 -1.43
N ARG A 40 9.31 -5.31 -2.60
CA ARG A 40 8.68 -6.40 -3.34
C ARG A 40 9.68 -7.49 -3.72
N ASP A 41 10.86 -7.10 -4.19
CA ASP A 41 11.93 -8.05 -4.53
C ASP A 41 12.38 -8.84 -3.31
N PHE A 42 12.53 -8.18 -2.17
CA PHE A 42 12.84 -8.85 -0.91
C PHE A 42 11.79 -9.90 -0.58
N ALA A 43 10.50 -9.54 -0.69
CA ALA A 43 9.41 -10.46 -0.43
C ALA A 43 9.39 -11.64 -1.41
N SER A 44 9.70 -11.38 -2.70
CA SER A 44 9.67 -12.42 -3.73
C SER A 44 10.81 -13.43 -3.59
N THR A 45 11.88 -13.07 -2.88
CA THR A 45 13.00 -13.98 -2.61
C THR A 45 12.83 -14.74 -1.28
N GLY A 46 11.67 -14.74 -0.71
CA GLY A 46 11.34 -15.50 0.48
C GLY A 46 11.28 -14.70 1.77
N GLY A 47 11.25 -13.38 1.69
CA GLY A 47 11.08 -12.50 2.84
C GLY A 47 9.63 -12.12 3.07
N GLY A 48 9.34 -11.60 4.25
CA GLY A 48 8.09 -10.93 4.56
C GLY A 48 8.34 -9.45 4.77
N VAL A 49 7.44 -8.61 4.27
CA VAL A 49 7.53 -7.16 4.45
C VAL A 49 6.24 -6.66 5.10
N VAL A 50 6.41 -5.90 6.17
CA VAL A 50 5.32 -5.15 6.79
C VAL A 50 5.69 -3.67 6.70
N ALA A 51 4.84 -2.88 6.08
CA ALA A 51 5.10 -1.46 5.87
C ALA A 51 3.92 -0.62 6.33
N ILE A 52 4.21 0.48 6.98
CA ILE A 52 3.22 1.50 7.31
C ILE A 52 3.29 2.57 6.23
N LEU A 53 2.20 2.77 5.54
CA LEU A 53 2.10 3.72 4.43
C LEU A 53 0.92 4.67 4.63
N HIS A 54 1.03 5.86 4.06
CA HIS A 54 -0.06 6.84 4.01
C HIS A 54 -0.66 6.96 2.61
N ASP A 55 0.07 6.54 1.59
CA ASP A 55 -0.36 6.64 0.20
C ASP A 55 -1.20 5.43 -0.18
N LEU A 56 -2.47 5.67 -0.47
CA LEU A 56 -3.41 4.60 -0.84
C LEU A 56 -3.07 3.97 -2.19
N ASN A 57 -2.52 4.73 -3.11
CA ASN A 57 -2.17 4.21 -4.43
C ASN A 57 -0.98 3.26 -4.36
N LEU A 58 0.06 3.63 -3.61
CA LEU A 58 1.20 2.74 -3.39
C LEU A 58 0.77 1.48 -2.65
N THR A 59 -0.10 1.62 -1.66
CA THR A 59 -0.64 0.49 -0.94
C THR A 59 -1.40 -0.45 -1.87
N ALA A 60 -2.25 0.10 -2.74
CA ALA A 60 -3.01 -0.69 -3.71
C ALA A 60 -2.11 -1.45 -4.68
N MET A 61 -1.00 -0.83 -5.09
CA MET A 61 -0.08 -1.43 -6.05
C MET A 61 0.74 -2.58 -5.47
N PHE A 62 1.19 -2.45 -4.23
CA PHE A 62 2.24 -3.32 -3.68
C PHE A 62 1.76 -4.29 -2.60
N ALA A 63 0.64 -4.01 -1.94
CA ALA A 63 0.18 -4.85 -0.85
C ALA A 63 -0.48 -6.14 -1.34
N ASP A 64 -0.15 -7.26 -0.70
CA ASP A 64 -0.93 -8.49 -0.83
C ASP A 64 -2.10 -8.46 0.15
N ARG A 65 -1.92 -7.81 1.29
CA ARG A 65 -2.93 -7.66 2.32
C ARG A 65 -2.80 -6.30 3.00
N ILE A 66 -3.93 -5.68 3.26
CA ILE A 66 -4.00 -4.35 3.86
C ILE A 66 -4.72 -4.45 5.21
N PHE A 67 -4.17 -3.76 6.21
CA PHE A 67 -4.79 -3.55 7.50
C PHE A 67 -5.02 -2.05 7.67
N VAL A 68 -6.27 -1.63 7.75
CA VAL A 68 -6.60 -0.22 7.92
C VAL A 68 -6.88 0.04 9.39
N MET A 69 -6.07 0.89 9.98
CA MET A 69 -6.20 1.27 11.39
C MET A 69 -6.88 2.63 11.49
N HIS A 70 -7.84 2.72 12.39
CA HIS A 70 -8.59 3.95 12.64
C HIS A 70 -8.89 4.06 14.13
N ARG A 71 -8.47 5.16 14.74
CA ARG A 71 -8.69 5.44 16.17
C ARG A 71 -8.25 4.29 17.08
N GLY A 72 -7.08 3.73 16.80
CA GLY A 72 -6.51 2.64 17.60
C GLY A 72 -7.15 1.27 17.38
N ARG A 73 -8.01 1.12 16.39
CA ARG A 73 -8.70 -0.13 16.09
C ARG A 73 -8.54 -0.52 14.63
N LEU A 74 -8.66 -1.81 14.38
CA LEU A 74 -8.67 -2.34 13.02
C LEU A 74 -10.03 -2.05 12.39
N ALA A 75 -10.05 -1.18 11.37
CA ALA A 75 -11.27 -0.81 10.67
C ALA A 75 -11.61 -1.76 9.52
N ALA A 76 -10.59 -2.28 8.84
CA ALA A 76 -10.76 -3.22 7.74
C ALA A 76 -9.48 -3.99 7.52
N SER A 77 -9.57 -5.21 7.00
CA SER A 77 -8.41 -5.99 6.59
C SER A 77 -8.78 -6.93 5.45
N GLY A 78 -7.81 -7.22 4.59
CA GLY A 78 -8.00 -8.12 3.47
C GLY A 78 -7.13 -7.72 2.28
N PRO A 79 -7.33 -8.38 1.13
CA PRO A 79 -6.67 -7.98 -0.11
C PRO A 79 -7.13 -6.58 -0.53
N PRO A 80 -6.34 -5.88 -1.37
CA PRO A 80 -6.67 -4.50 -1.74
C PRO A 80 -8.08 -4.30 -2.27
N LYS A 81 -8.59 -5.21 -3.06
CA LYS A 81 -9.95 -5.13 -3.63
C LYS A 81 -11.05 -5.06 -2.55
N ASP A 82 -10.83 -5.77 -1.44
CA ASP A 82 -11.84 -5.89 -0.40
C ASP A 82 -11.78 -4.73 0.60
N VAL A 83 -10.64 -4.05 0.66
CA VAL A 83 -10.38 -3.00 1.65
C VAL A 83 -10.52 -1.60 1.06
N LEU A 84 -9.99 -1.38 -0.14
CA LEU A 84 -10.02 -0.07 -0.80
C LEU A 84 -11.38 0.13 -1.48
N ARG A 85 -12.36 0.45 -0.68
CA ARG A 85 -13.74 0.70 -1.10
C ARG A 85 -14.17 2.09 -0.66
N ASP A 86 -15.11 2.65 -1.39
CA ASP A 86 -15.61 4.01 -1.13
C ASP A 86 -16.08 4.20 0.31
N ASP A 87 -16.82 3.21 0.84
CA ASP A 87 -17.35 3.26 2.19
C ASP A 87 -16.26 3.23 3.28
N VAL A 88 -15.23 2.41 3.09
CA VAL A 88 -14.10 2.33 4.02
C VAL A 88 -13.31 3.64 4.01
N ILE A 89 -13.04 4.18 2.83
CA ILE A 89 -12.28 5.42 2.69
C ILE A 89 -13.06 6.59 3.30
N ALA A 90 -14.35 6.69 3.04
CA ALA A 90 -15.19 7.75 3.60
C ALA A 90 -15.18 7.71 5.14
N LYS A 91 -15.24 6.52 5.71
CA LYS A 91 -15.27 6.35 7.17
C LYS A 91 -13.92 6.66 7.82
N VAL A 92 -12.83 6.15 7.25
CA VAL A 92 -11.52 6.22 7.87
C VAL A 92 -10.84 7.56 7.63
N PHE A 93 -10.90 8.06 6.41
CA PHE A 93 -10.24 9.31 6.01
C PHE A 93 -11.17 10.52 6.09
N GLU A 94 -12.44 10.30 6.43
CA GLU A 94 -13.44 11.36 6.57
C GLU A 94 -13.53 12.22 5.32
N CYS A 95 -13.43 11.59 4.15
CA CYS A 95 -13.41 12.25 2.86
C CYS A 95 -14.14 11.40 1.82
N ASP A 96 -15.02 12.05 1.07
CA ASP A 96 -15.82 11.36 0.04
C ASP A 96 -15.00 11.17 -1.24
N LEU A 97 -14.09 10.21 -1.22
CA LEU A 97 -13.28 9.83 -2.37
C LEU A 97 -13.86 8.59 -3.02
N LYS A 98 -13.71 8.49 -4.33
CA LYS A 98 -14.19 7.35 -5.10
C LYS A 98 -13.03 6.50 -5.60
N VAL A 99 -13.11 5.21 -5.37
CA VAL A 99 -12.10 4.24 -5.80
C VAL A 99 -12.33 3.92 -7.28
N GLY A 100 -11.25 4.00 -8.08
CA GLY A 100 -11.30 3.62 -9.48
C GLY A 100 -12.06 4.57 -10.39
N VAL A 101 -12.31 5.79 -9.94
CA VAL A 101 -13.05 6.79 -10.69
C VAL A 101 -12.12 7.92 -11.12
N THR A 102 -12.17 8.28 -12.40
CA THR A 102 -11.38 9.41 -12.90
C THR A 102 -12.02 10.73 -12.48
N PRO A 103 -11.20 11.77 -12.19
CA PRO A 103 -11.75 13.08 -11.86
C PRO A 103 -12.53 13.67 -13.02
N GLY A 104 -13.58 14.44 -12.71
CA GLY A 104 -14.37 15.15 -13.70
C GLY A 104 -13.74 16.46 -14.12
N HIS A 105 -14.40 17.16 -15.07
CA HIS A 105 -14.07 18.52 -15.47
C HIS A 105 -12.64 18.69 -16.02
N ASP A 106 -12.15 17.71 -16.79
CA ASP A 106 -10.81 17.76 -17.41
C ASP A 106 -9.67 18.02 -16.43
N MET A 107 -9.87 17.72 -15.17
CA MET A 107 -8.83 17.83 -14.16
C MET A 107 -7.74 16.82 -14.44
N PRO A 108 -6.49 17.25 -14.69
CA PRO A 108 -5.41 16.28 -14.91
C PRO A 108 -5.09 15.53 -13.62
N PHE A 109 -4.71 14.28 -13.78
CA PHE A 109 -4.28 13.43 -12.65
C PHE A 109 -3.12 12.55 -13.10
N VAL A 110 -2.26 12.24 -12.15
CA VAL A 110 -1.09 11.38 -12.37
C VAL A 110 -1.10 10.29 -11.31
N LEU A 111 -1.20 9.05 -11.75
CA LEU A 111 -1.26 7.91 -10.85
C LEU A 111 0.02 7.07 -10.94
N PRO A 112 0.59 6.65 -9.79
CA PRO A 112 1.74 5.76 -9.81
C PRO A 112 1.44 4.42 -10.48
N GLN A 113 0.18 3.99 -10.52
CA GLN A 113 -0.23 2.76 -11.20
C GLN A 113 0.01 2.81 -12.71
N SER A 114 0.11 4.00 -13.28
CA SER A 114 0.39 4.15 -14.72
C SER A 114 1.88 4.10 -15.06
N ALA A 115 2.75 4.01 -14.06
CA ALA A 115 4.18 3.89 -14.31
C ALA A 115 4.52 2.57 -14.99
N GLY A 116 5.39 2.62 -15.99
CA GLY A 116 5.87 1.42 -16.69
C GLY A 116 6.98 0.72 -15.91
N PHE A 117 6.69 -0.45 -15.44
CA PHE A 117 7.67 -1.34 -14.79
C PHE A 117 7.70 -2.68 -15.49
#